data_f594e2d5d1b26b96a1ebe8dfd5b36eed
#
_entry.id   f594e2d5d1b26b96a1ebe8dfd5b36eed
#
_cell.length_a   1.000
_cell.length_b   1.000
_cell.length_c   1.000
_cell.angle_alpha   90.00
_cell.angle_beta   90.00
_cell.angle_gamma   90.00
#
_symmetry.space_group_name_H-M   'P 1'
#
loop_
_entity.id
_entity.type
_entity.pdbx_description
1 polymer ?
#
loop_
_entity_poly.entity_id
_entity_poly.type
_entity_poly.pdbx_seq_one_letter_code
_entity_poly.pdbx_strand_id
1 'polypeptide(L)'
;MPERVTALTIPNEEIREIYETTVIRWFDESAPKWNRSALFDAVWKGNIQELQGELNRLLRRTISYHDYKEDFYHAFLAGIFAGAGYMVESNKEYGDGRSDVVVKDQINGRVAVFEAKYTRQLEKLECKCDEALNQIENQMYVKQLEEDYDEVLCYGISFFKKRCMVKK
;
A
#
# COMPACT_ATOMS: atom_id res chain seq x y z
N MET A 1 11.04 18.79 -20.05
CA MET A 1 9.99 17.75 -19.88
C MET A 1 8.90 18.31 -18.98
N PRO A 2 7.64 18.25 -19.36
CA PRO A 2 6.60 18.69 -18.45
C PRO A 2 6.59 17.77 -17.21
N GLU A 3 6.63 18.37 -16.03
CA GLU A 3 6.41 17.68 -14.78
C GLU A 3 5.03 17.00 -14.84
N ARG A 4 5.02 15.67 -14.72
CA ARG A 4 3.77 14.92 -14.57
C ARG A 4 3.23 15.21 -13.18
N VAL A 5 2.25 16.09 -13.11
CA VAL A 5 1.47 16.27 -11.89
C VAL A 5 0.58 15.05 -11.73
N THR A 6 0.94 14.17 -10.82
CA THR A 6 0.07 13.05 -10.42
C THR A 6 -0.87 13.57 -9.35
N ALA A 7 -2.14 13.66 -9.67
CA ALA A 7 -3.16 14.02 -8.68
C ALA A 7 -3.48 12.78 -7.83
N LEU A 8 -3.16 12.83 -6.55
CA LEU A 8 -3.62 11.85 -5.57
C LEU A 8 -4.99 12.27 -5.06
N THR A 9 -6.01 11.47 -5.35
CA THR A 9 -7.35 11.68 -4.78
C THR A 9 -7.48 10.85 -3.51
N ILE A 10 -7.52 11.51 -2.36
CA ILE A 10 -7.70 10.85 -1.07
C ILE A 10 -9.20 10.86 -0.74
N PRO A 11 -9.85 9.70 -0.60
CA PRO A 11 -11.30 9.59 -0.66
C PRO A 11 -12.03 10.00 0.62
N ASN A 12 -11.37 10.16 1.76
CA ASN A 12 -12.00 10.67 2.97
C ASN A 12 -11.08 11.60 3.79
N GLU A 13 -11.73 12.36 4.66
CA GLU A 13 -11.10 13.42 5.42
C GLU A 13 -10.12 12.89 6.48
N GLU A 14 -10.42 11.75 7.12
CA GLU A 14 -9.54 11.13 8.12
C GLU A 14 -8.23 10.61 7.49
N ILE A 15 -8.32 9.95 6.33
CA ILE A 15 -7.13 9.49 5.60
C ILE A 15 -6.35 10.69 5.07
N ARG A 16 -7.04 11.72 4.61
CA ARG A 16 -6.39 12.96 4.17
C ARG A 16 -5.58 13.59 5.31
N GLU A 17 -6.18 13.71 6.49
CA GLU A 17 -5.51 14.29 7.65
C GLU A 17 -4.27 13.47 8.04
N ILE A 18 -4.36 12.14 8.10
CA ILE A 18 -3.22 11.27 8.38
C ILE A 18 -2.14 11.42 7.30
N TYR A 19 -2.54 11.47 6.04
CA TYR A 19 -1.61 11.64 4.93
C TYR A 19 -0.87 12.98 5.01
N GLU A 20 -1.63 14.08 5.17
CA GLU A 20 -1.05 15.43 5.21
C GLU A 20 -0.19 15.68 6.44
N THR A 21 -0.60 15.18 7.60
CA THR A 21 0.10 15.46 8.88
C THR A 21 1.24 14.50 9.16
N THR A 22 1.13 13.25 8.78
CA THR A 22 2.07 12.20 9.16
C THR A 22 2.88 11.68 7.98
N VAL A 23 2.20 11.28 6.90
CA VAL A 23 2.87 10.61 5.77
C VAL A 23 3.67 11.60 4.94
N ILE A 24 3.13 12.77 4.60
CA ILE A 24 3.86 13.80 3.84
C ILE A 24 5.08 14.26 4.61
N ARG A 25 4.92 14.59 5.90
CA ARG A 25 6.05 15.01 6.73
C ARG A 25 7.16 13.97 6.75
N TRP A 26 6.78 12.72 6.90
CA TRP A 26 7.75 11.63 6.88
C TRP A 26 8.46 11.51 5.53
N PHE A 27 7.75 11.65 4.42
CA PHE A 27 8.37 11.66 3.09
C PHE A 27 9.34 12.82 2.93
N ASP A 28 9.00 14.01 3.38
CA ASP A 28 9.85 15.19 3.30
C ASP A 28 11.14 15.03 4.15
N GLU A 29 11.02 14.42 5.32
CA GLU A 29 12.16 14.21 6.23
C GLU A 29 13.04 13.01 5.84
N SER A 30 12.45 11.94 5.29
CA SER A 30 13.11 10.65 5.07
C SER A 30 13.46 10.38 3.60
N ALA A 31 12.78 11.03 2.66
CA ALA A 31 12.90 10.78 1.23
C ALA A 31 14.35 10.92 0.69
N PRO A 32 15.17 11.87 1.13
CA PRO A 32 16.54 12.00 0.63
C PRO A 32 17.48 10.88 1.08
N LYS A 33 17.12 10.15 2.13
CA LYS A 33 18.00 9.18 2.81
C LYS A 33 17.68 7.73 2.50
N TRP A 34 16.59 7.46 1.79
CA TRP A 34 16.12 6.12 1.59
C TRP A 34 16.06 5.73 0.11
N ASN A 35 16.80 4.66 -0.22
CA ASN A 35 16.72 4.07 -1.55
C ASN A 35 15.47 3.17 -1.65
N ARG A 36 14.44 3.67 -2.34
CA ARG A 36 13.16 2.97 -2.52
C ARG A 36 13.19 1.93 -3.63
N SER A 37 14.25 1.86 -4.42
CA SER A 37 14.30 0.99 -5.60
C SER A 37 14.09 -0.48 -5.23
N ALA A 38 14.68 -0.94 -4.13
CA ALA A 38 14.54 -2.32 -3.67
C ALA A 38 13.08 -2.68 -3.36
N LEU A 39 12.32 -1.78 -2.75
CA LEU A 39 10.90 -1.99 -2.46
C LEU A 39 10.06 -2.10 -3.74
N PHE A 40 10.24 -1.18 -4.68
CA PHE A 40 9.48 -1.20 -5.93
C PHE A 40 9.88 -2.39 -6.81
N ASP A 41 11.16 -2.73 -6.86
CA ASP A 41 11.64 -3.92 -7.55
C ASP A 41 11.01 -5.20 -6.96
N ALA A 42 10.92 -5.30 -5.64
CA ALA A 42 10.28 -6.42 -4.96
C ALA A 42 8.79 -6.53 -5.30
N VAL A 43 8.08 -5.40 -5.37
CA VAL A 43 6.66 -5.37 -5.79
C VAL A 43 6.53 -5.92 -7.21
N TRP A 44 7.28 -5.37 -8.16
CA TRP A 44 7.10 -5.73 -9.57
C TRP A 44 7.67 -7.10 -9.94
N LYS A 45 8.59 -7.64 -9.16
CA LYS A 45 9.09 -9.02 -9.31
C LYS A 45 8.26 -10.06 -8.52
N GLY A 46 7.31 -9.62 -7.71
CA GLY A 46 6.53 -10.52 -6.86
C GLY A 46 7.35 -11.15 -5.73
N ASN A 47 8.45 -10.51 -5.32
CA ASN A 47 9.31 -11.00 -4.25
C ASN A 47 8.76 -10.59 -2.88
N ILE A 48 7.88 -11.43 -2.33
CA ILE A 48 7.19 -11.15 -1.06
C ILE A 48 8.14 -11.05 0.15
N GLN A 49 9.21 -11.79 0.17
CA GLN A 49 10.18 -11.75 1.29
C GLN A 49 10.92 -10.42 1.33
N GLU A 50 11.38 -9.94 0.18
CA GLU A 50 12.06 -8.66 0.07
C GLU A 50 11.09 -7.50 0.32
N LEU A 51 9.88 -7.55 -0.24
CA LEU A 51 8.83 -6.56 0.00
C LEU A 51 8.49 -6.44 1.48
N GLN A 52 8.27 -7.57 2.17
CA GLN A 52 8.01 -7.59 3.60
C GLN A 52 9.20 -7.03 4.40
N GLY A 53 10.42 -7.38 4.03
CA GLY A 53 11.63 -6.88 4.65
C GLY A 53 11.78 -5.36 4.54
N GLU A 54 11.55 -4.81 3.34
CA GLU A 54 11.62 -3.37 3.10
C GLU A 54 10.51 -2.61 3.83
N LEU A 55 9.26 -3.11 3.81
CA LEU A 55 8.16 -2.51 4.57
C LEU A 55 8.42 -2.55 6.08
N ASN A 56 8.92 -3.65 6.62
CA ASN A 56 9.29 -3.74 8.03
C ASN A 56 10.41 -2.76 8.41
N ARG A 57 11.38 -2.57 7.53
CA ARG A 57 12.47 -1.60 7.72
C ARG A 57 11.94 -0.18 7.76
N LEU A 58 11.02 0.15 6.86
CA LEU A 58 10.32 1.43 6.83
C LEU A 58 9.51 1.69 8.10
N LEU A 59 8.66 0.75 8.48
CA LEU A 59 7.82 0.87 9.67
C LEU A 59 8.64 1.14 10.94
N ARG A 60 9.80 0.52 11.07
CA ARG A 60 10.69 0.77 12.23
C ARG A 60 11.25 2.17 12.28
N ARG A 61 11.52 2.78 11.13
CA ARG A 61 12.14 4.11 11.03
C ARG A 61 11.16 5.26 11.19
N THR A 62 9.88 5.03 10.86
CA THR A 62 8.94 6.11 10.63
C THR A 62 7.97 6.37 11.75
N ILE A 63 7.77 5.43 12.67
CA ILE A 63 6.59 5.44 13.51
C ILE A 63 6.97 5.58 14.98
N SER A 64 6.57 6.71 15.58
CA SER A 64 6.46 6.83 17.02
C SER A 64 5.17 6.15 17.50
N TYR A 65 5.18 5.63 18.74
CA TYR A 65 4.11 4.84 19.35
C TYR A 65 2.77 5.59 19.43
N HIS A 66 1.88 5.36 18.48
CA HIS A 66 0.48 5.75 18.56
C HIS A 66 -0.41 4.59 18.13
N ASP A 67 -1.67 4.59 18.55
CA ASP A 67 -2.66 3.59 18.18
C ASP A 67 -2.99 3.69 16.68
N TYR A 68 -2.24 3.00 15.85
CA TYR A 68 -2.46 2.99 14.41
C TYR A 68 -3.64 2.08 14.09
N LYS A 69 -4.59 2.65 13.35
CA LYS A 69 -5.73 1.95 12.77
C LYS A 69 -5.42 1.55 11.33
N GLU A 70 -6.28 0.73 10.77
CA GLU A 70 -6.20 0.25 9.38
C GLU A 70 -6.04 1.42 8.38
N ASP A 71 -6.76 2.51 8.58
CA ASP A 71 -6.71 3.73 7.74
C ASP A 71 -5.30 4.35 7.68
N PHE A 72 -4.53 4.28 8.75
CA PHE A 72 -3.15 4.74 8.75
C PHE A 72 -2.26 3.92 7.81
N TYR A 73 -2.32 2.61 7.91
CA TYR A 73 -1.49 1.73 7.07
C TYR A 73 -1.89 1.81 5.61
N HIS A 74 -3.17 2.01 5.34
CA HIS A 74 -3.68 2.27 4.00
C HIS A 74 -3.07 3.56 3.42
N ALA A 75 -3.15 4.67 4.16
CA ALA A 75 -2.56 5.95 3.75
C ALA A 75 -1.02 5.85 3.60
N PHE A 76 -0.37 5.09 4.46
CA PHE A 76 1.06 4.82 4.40
C PHE A 76 1.46 4.12 3.09
N LEU A 77 0.76 3.05 2.71
CA LEU A 77 0.99 2.35 1.45
C LEU A 77 0.74 3.26 0.25
N ALA A 78 -0.40 3.93 0.22
CA ALA A 78 -0.74 4.87 -0.87
C ALA A 78 0.33 5.96 -1.01
N GLY A 79 0.80 6.51 0.12
CA GLY A 79 1.82 7.55 0.16
C GLY A 79 3.19 7.10 -0.37
N ILE A 80 3.62 5.88 -0.07
CA ILE A 80 4.88 5.31 -0.56
C ILE A 80 4.91 5.34 -2.10
N PHE A 81 3.85 4.84 -2.74
CA PHE A 81 3.79 4.73 -4.19
C PHE A 81 3.53 6.07 -4.87
N ALA A 82 2.63 6.88 -4.32
CA ALA A 82 2.35 8.22 -4.84
C ALA A 82 3.60 9.11 -4.77
N GLY A 83 4.34 9.06 -3.67
CA GLY A 83 5.60 9.78 -3.50
C GLY A 83 6.71 9.34 -4.47
N ALA A 84 6.59 8.14 -5.06
CA ALA A 84 7.49 7.64 -6.11
C ALA A 84 7.02 7.98 -7.53
N GLY A 85 5.90 8.68 -7.67
CA GLY A 85 5.35 9.11 -8.96
C GLY A 85 4.44 8.10 -9.66
N TYR A 86 4.05 7.01 -8.97
CA TYR A 86 3.04 6.09 -9.50
C TYR A 86 1.64 6.71 -9.43
N MET A 87 0.79 6.33 -10.37
CA MET A 87 -0.65 6.59 -10.25
C MET A 87 -1.22 5.65 -9.20
N VAL A 88 -1.81 6.22 -8.14
CA VAL A 88 -2.39 5.46 -7.04
C VAL A 88 -3.89 5.76 -6.95
N GLU A 89 -4.69 4.71 -6.93
CA GLU A 89 -6.12 4.77 -6.66
C GLU A 89 -6.42 4.06 -5.36
N SER A 90 -7.34 4.60 -4.60
CA SER A 90 -7.84 4.01 -3.38
C SER A 90 -9.34 3.82 -3.50
N ASN A 91 -9.79 2.57 -3.60
CA ASN A 91 -11.20 2.24 -3.74
C ASN A 91 -11.87 2.12 -2.38
N LYS A 92 -12.59 3.16 -1.99
CA LYS A 92 -13.26 3.25 -0.70
C LYS A 92 -14.78 3.05 -0.74
N GLU A 93 -15.40 2.86 -1.89
CA GLU A 93 -16.82 3.18 -2.06
C GLU A 93 -17.78 2.01 -2.29
N TYR A 94 -17.39 0.75 -2.16
CA TYR A 94 -18.34 -0.34 -2.41
C TYR A 94 -18.58 -1.22 -1.18
N GLY A 95 -19.57 -0.82 -0.36
CA GLY A 95 -20.08 -1.59 0.77
C GLY A 95 -19.13 -1.61 1.98
N ASP A 96 -19.42 -2.47 2.94
CA ASP A 96 -18.68 -2.61 4.21
C ASP A 96 -17.23 -3.10 4.08
N GLY A 97 -16.68 -3.15 2.87
CA GLY A 97 -15.33 -3.61 2.57
C GLY A 97 -14.42 -2.48 2.15
N ARG A 98 -13.41 -2.20 2.91
CA ARG A 98 -12.40 -1.16 2.68
C ARG A 98 -11.26 -1.63 1.85
N SER A 99 -11.03 -0.92 0.91
CA SER A 99 -9.94 -0.05 0.51
C SER A 99 -8.70 -0.78 0.11
N ASP A 100 -8.72 -1.24 -1.12
CA ASP A 100 -7.52 -1.63 -1.83
C ASP A 100 -6.75 -0.37 -2.25
N VAL A 101 -5.45 -0.45 -2.20
CA VAL A 101 -4.55 0.49 -2.84
C VAL A 101 -4.17 -0.09 -4.19
N VAL A 102 -4.55 0.59 -5.26
CA VAL A 102 -4.24 0.17 -6.63
C VAL A 102 -3.13 1.05 -7.18
N VAL A 103 -2.00 0.45 -7.51
CA VAL A 103 -0.81 1.13 -8.03
C VAL A 103 -0.64 0.78 -9.50
N LYS A 104 -0.73 1.78 -10.37
CA LYS A 104 -0.71 1.61 -11.81
C LYS A 104 0.63 2.05 -12.40
N ASP A 105 1.27 1.15 -13.12
CA ASP A 105 2.44 1.43 -13.96
C ASP A 105 2.04 1.28 -15.43
N GLN A 106 1.42 2.32 -15.97
CA GLN A 106 0.90 2.32 -17.35
C GLN A 106 2.00 2.19 -18.40
N ILE A 107 3.20 2.66 -18.10
CA ILE A 107 4.33 2.60 -19.03
C ILE A 107 4.75 1.15 -19.30
N ASN A 108 4.71 0.33 -18.25
CA ASN A 108 5.10 -1.08 -18.34
C ASN A 108 3.89 -2.03 -18.41
N GLY A 109 2.65 -1.51 -18.52
CA GLY A 109 1.43 -2.31 -18.66
C GLY A 109 1.12 -3.19 -17.45
N ARG A 110 1.48 -2.76 -16.24
CA ARG A 110 1.34 -3.55 -15.02
C ARG A 110 0.64 -2.79 -13.90
N VAL A 111 -0.04 -3.52 -13.03
CA VAL A 111 -0.77 -2.98 -11.90
C VAL A 111 -0.56 -3.85 -10.67
N ALA A 112 -0.41 -3.24 -9.50
CA ALA A 112 -0.34 -3.93 -8.23
C ALA A 112 -1.51 -3.50 -7.34
N VAL A 113 -2.17 -4.47 -6.72
CA VAL A 113 -3.30 -4.29 -5.82
C VAL A 113 -2.90 -4.72 -4.42
N PHE A 114 -3.10 -3.85 -3.45
CA PHE A 114 -2.78 -4.11 -2.06
C PHE A 114 -4.02 -3.98 -1.19
N GLU A 115 -4.34 -5.01 -0.44
CA GLU A 115 -5.31 -4.95 0.63
C GLU A 115 -4.58 -4.95 1.97
N ALA A 116 -4.87 -3.95 2.81
CA ALA A 116 -4.26 -3.79 4.11
C ALA A 116 -5.23 -4.15 5.23
N LYS A 117 -4.79 -4.97 6.17
CA LYS A 117 -5.48 -5.30 7.40
C LYS A 117 -4.63 -4.93 8.61
N TYR A 118 -5.27 -4.58 9.69
CA TYR A 118 -4.62 -4.28 10.96
C TYR A 118 -5.07 -5.26 12.05
N THR A 119 -4.15 -5.64 12.92
CA THR A 119 -4.47 -6.41 14.11
C THR A 119 -3.79 -5.84 15.36
N ARG A 120 -4.45 -5.99 16.50
CA ARG A 120 -3.88 -5.67 17.82
C ARG A 120 -3.15 -6.85 18.47
N GLN A 121 -3.15 -8.00 17.82
CA GLN A 121 -2.60 -9.25 18.33
C GLN A 121 -1.60 -9.81 17.33
N LEU A 122 -0.35 -9.99 17.76
CA LEU A 122 0.73 -10.46 16.91
C LEU A 122 0.42 -11.85 16.30
N GLU A 123 -0.17 -12.72 17.09
CA GLU A 123 -0.54 -14.09 16.68
C GLU A 123 -1.61 -14.13 15.59
N LYS A 124 -2.34 -13.04 15.37
CA LYS A 124 -3.34 -12.92 14.30
C LYS A 124 -2.78 -12.34 12.99
N LEU A 125 -1.51 -12.01 12.96
CA LEU A 125 -0.91 -11.35 11.80
C LEU A 125 -1.06 -12.18 10.52
N GLU A 126 -0.79 -13.48 10.60
CA GLU A 126 -0.92 -14.39 9.47
C GLU A 126 -2.37 -14.55 8.99
N CYS A 127 -3.29 -14.80 9.92
CA CYS A 127 -4.72 -14.94 9.62
C CYS A 127 -5.27 -13.68 8.95
N LYS A 128 -4.89 -12.51 9.43
CA LYS A 128 -5.30 -11.22 8.83
C LYS A 128 -4.68 -10.99 7.46
N CYS A 129 -3.49 -11.48 7.21
CA CYS A 129 -2.87 -11.45 5.90
C CYS A 129 -3.63 -12.33 4.89
N ASP A 130 -4.06 -13.52 5.32
CA ASP A 130 -4.91 -14.41 4.52
C ASP A 130 -6.28 -13.79 4.23
N GLU A 131 -6.90 -13.15 5.22
CA GLU A 131 -8.16 -12.41 5.03
C GLU A 131 -7.99 -11.30 3.98
N ALA A 132 -6.89 -10.56 4.02
CA ALA A 132 -6.60 -9.50 3.06
C ALA A 132 -6.48 -10.07 1.63
N LEU A 133 -5.72 -11.13 1.46
CA LEU A 133 -5.54 -11.76 0.15
C LEU A 133 -6.86 -12.32 -0.41
N ASN A 134 -7.61 -13.04 0.42
CA ASN A 134 -8.91 -13.58 0.03
C ASN A 134 -9.92 -12.47 -0.34
N GLN A 135 -9.85 -11.31 0.31
CA GLN A 135 -10.70 -10.18 -0.02
C GLN A 135 -10.41 -9.66 -1.43
N ILE A 136 -9.15 -9.55 -1.83
CA ILE A 136 -8.78 -9.13 -3.19
C ILE A 136 -9.30 -10.13 -4.23
N GLU A 137 -9.08 -11.42 -4.00
CA GLU A 137 -9.47 -12.49 -4.95
C GLU A 137 -10.98 -12.52 -5.22
N ASN A 138 -11.79 -12.11 -4.25
CA ASN A 138 -13.24 -12.06 -4.37
C ASN A 138 -13.78 -10.77 -5.01
N GLN A 139 -12.91 -9.83 -5.37
CA GLN A 139 -13.33 -8.55 -5.93
C GLN A 139 -13.44 -8.58 -7.46
N MET A 140 -14.59 -8.16 -7.97
CA MET A 140 -14.86 -8.18 -9.42
C MET A 140 -13.96 -7.23 -10.22
N TYR A 141 -13.47 -6.14 -9.62
CA TYR A 141 -12.65 -5.18 -10.33
C TYR A 141 -11.24 -5.70 -10.69
N VAL A 142 -10.73 -6.68 -9.97
CA VAL A 142 -9.44 -7.33 -10.33
C VAL A 142 -9.53 -7.95 -11.72
N LYS A 143 -10.66 -8.56 -12.05
CA LYS A 143 -10.92 -9.10 -13.40
C LYS A 143 -10.90 -8.01 -14.47
N GLN A 144 -11.41 -6.84 -14.16
CA GLN A 144 -11.34 -5.69 -15.09
C GLN A 144 -9.90 -5.23 -15.29
N LEU A 145 -9.09 -5.22 -14.22
CA LEU A 145 -7.67 -4.89 -14.34
C LEU A 145 -6.91 -5.90 -15.19
N GLU A 146 -7.26 -7.18 -15.13
CA GLU A 146 -6.68 -8.24 -15.98
C GLU A 146 -7.01 -8.05 -17.48
N GLU A 147 -8.08 -7.34 -17.81
CA GLU A 147 -8.41 -6.97 -19.19
C GLU A 147 -7.59 -5.76 -19.68
N ASP A 148 -7.24 -4.85 -18.78
CA ASP A 148 -6.59 -3.57 -19.11
C ASP A 148 -5.05 -3.60 -18.99
N TYR A 149 -4.49 -4.56 -18.25
CA TYR A 149 -3.08 -4.66 -17.95
C TYR A 149 -2.51 -6.03 -18.29
N ASP A 150 -1.27 -6.05 -18.76
CA ASP A 150 -0.55 -7.29 -19.11
C ASP A 150 -0.18 -8.11 -17.85
N GLU A 151 0.02 -7.43 -16.72
CA GLU A 151 0.38 -8.05 -15.46
C GLU A 151 -0.40 -7.43 -14.30
N VAL A 152 -1.08 -8.27 -13.52
CA VAL A 152 -1.79 -7.90 -12.28
C VAL A 152 -1.18 -8.65 -11.11
N LEU A 153 -0.67 -7.91 -10.15
CA LEU A 153 -0.06 -8.43 -8.93
C LEU A 153 -0.95 -8.10 -7.72
N CYS A 154 -1.36 -9.10 -6.96
CA CYS A 154 -2.23 -8.93 -5.80
C CYS A 154 -1.48 -9.28 -4.51
N TYR A 155 -1.53 -8.38 -3.53
CA TYR A 155 -0.84 -8.51 -2.26
C TYR A 155 -1.79 -8.30 -1.09
N GLY A 156 -1.91 -9.30 -0.22
CA GLY A 156 -2.48 -9.14 1.11
C GLY A 156 -1.39 -8.71 2.09
N ILE A 157 -1.64 -7.66 2.86
CA ILE A 157 -0.70 -7.16 3.86
C ILE A 157 -1.45 -7.01 5.19
N SER A 158 -0.91 -7.59 6.24
CA SER A 158 -1.37 -7.36 7.60
C SER A 158 -0.33 -6.61 8.41
N PHE A 159 -0.80 -5.75 9.30
CA PHE A 159 0.03 -4.89 10.14
C PHE A 159 -0.26 -5.12 11.62
N PHE A 160 0.82 -5.16 12.38
CA PHE A 160 0.81 -5.11 13.84
C PHE A 160 1.91 -4.15 14.29
N LYS A 161 1.52 -2.97 14.80
CA LYS A 161 2.48 -1.93 15.19
C LYS A 161 3.50 -1.66 14.07
N LYS A 162 4.79 -1.91 14.33
CA LYS A 162 5.91 -1.72 13.38
C LYS A 162 6.28 -2.99 12.60
N ARG A 163 5.36 -3.91 12.47
CA ARG A 163 5.55 -5.16 11.73
C ARG A 163 4.46 -5.36 10.70
N CYS A 164 4.83 -5.97 9.60
CA CYS A 164 3.86 -6.44 8.62
C CYS A 164 4.20 -7.86 8.15
N MET A 165 3.18 -8.50 7.61
CA MET A 165 3.29 -9.75 6.85
C MET A 165 2.70 -9.52 5.48
N VAL A 166 3.35 -10.06 4.45
CA VAL A 166 2.92 -9.95 3.05
C VAL A 166 2.71 -11.33 2.47
N LYS A 167 1.59 -11.52 1.80
CA LYS A 167 1.29 -12.70 0.97
C LYS A 167 0.84 -12.26 -0.43
N LYS A 168 1.03 -13.15 -1.40
CA LYS A 168 0.68 -12.95 -2.80
C LYS A 168 -0.11 -14.14 -3.31
#